data_c9cea8c0d4edbb693ece63f33a425778
#
_entry.id   c9cea8c0d4edbb693ece63f33a425778
#
_cell.length_a   1.000
_cell.length_b   1.000
_cell.length_c   1.000
_cell.angle_alpha   90.00
_cell.angle_beta   90.00
_cell.angle_gamma   90.00
#
_symmetry.space_group_name_H-M   'P 1'
#
loop_
_entity.id
_entity.type
_entity.pdbx_description
1 polymer ?
#
loop_
_entity_poly.entity_id
_entity_poly.type
_entity_poly.pdbx_seq_one_letter_code
_entity_poly.pdbx_strand_id
1 'polypeptide(L)'
;IRGIKMLENLKKKFEEVFGAKSERVFFSPGRVNLIGEHTDYNGGHVFPCALDFGTYALVKTRTDKTVRAYSDNFVNMGIIEFDIENLVNEEKHDWANYPKGVIKCFKDEGFVVDKGFDILFFGNIPNGAGLSSSASIELATSVILKGLFSLDIDMVSMVKLSQKAENHFIGVNCGIMDQFAIGMGKKDSAILLDCNTLKYDYAPVVLKDAAIVIGNTNKRRGLADSKYNERRGECERALSQLKEKLNITSLGNLSIAEFEINKEIITNEIDRKRAKHAVYENQRTLEAVEKLGQGDIEAFGKLMNQSHISLRDDYEVTGFELDSLVEAAWKQEGVIGARMTGAGFGGCTVAIVKNANVESFIKNVGGEYKEKTGLTAEFYIANIGDGAREI
;
A
#
# COMPACT_ATOMS: atom_id res chain seq x y z
N ILE A 1 25.08 -0.89 -9.66
CA ILE A 1 25.96 -2.01 -9.27
C ILE A 1 25.27 -2.93 -8.26
N ARG A 2 24.66 -2.42 -7.17
CA ARG A 2 23.97 -3.28 -6.17
C ARG A 2 22.77 -4.04 -6.75
N GLY A 3 21.93 -3.42 -7.55
CA GLY A 3 20.74 -4.05 -8.16
C GLY A 3 21.11 -5.15 -9.16
N ILE A 4 22.14 -4.94 -9.98
CA ILE A 4 22.62 -5.95 -10.96
C ILE A 4 23.11 -7.21 -10.21
N LYS A 5 23.93 -7.03 -9.18
CA LYS A 5 24.44 -8.16 -8.38
C LYS A 5 23.32 -8.94 -7.68
N MET A 6 22.28 -8.23 -7.22
CA MET A 6 21.10 -8.85 -6.59
C MET A 6 20.36 -9.73 -7.61
N LEU A 7 20.06 -9.21 -8.82
CA LEU A 7 19.38 -9.99 -9.85
C LEU A 7 20.20 -11.21 -10.32
N GLU A 8 21.52 -11.09 -10.42
CA GLU A 8 22.38 -12.24 -10.71
C GLU A 8 22.30 -13.32 -9.62
N ASN A 9 22.26 -12.92 -8.36
CA ASN A 9 22.10 -13.85 -7.24
C ASN A 9 20.71 -14.53 -7.28
N LEU A 10 19.66 -13.78 -7.58
CA LEU A 10 18.31 -14.35 -7.71
C LEU A 10 18.20 -15.32 -8.88
N LYS A 11 18.85 -15.04 -10.02
CA LYS A 11 18.91 -15.98 -11.15
C LYS A 11 19.62 -17.29 -10.79
N LYS A 12 20.73 -17.22 -10.05
CA LYS A 12 21.40 -18.41 -9.52
C LYS A 12 20.50 -19.18 -8.56
N LYS A 13 19.85 -18.46 -7.66
CA LYS A 13 18.92 -19.07 -6.70
C LYS A 13 17.74 -19.77 -7.40
N PHE A 14 17.21 -19.17 -8.44
CA PHE A 14 16.18 -19.80 -9.27
C PHE A 14 16.66 -21.12 -9.89
N GLU A 15 17.87 -21.15 -10.44
CA GLU A 15 18.48 -22.35 -11.03
C GLU A 15 18.74 -23.44 -9.95
N GLU A 16 19.20 -23.05 -8.77
CA GLU A 16 19.36 -23.97 -7.62
C GLU A 16 18.02 -24.61 -7.18
N VAL A 17 16.95 -23.81 -7.11
CA VAL A 17 15.64 -24.25 -6.60
C VAL A 17 14.90 -25.12 -7.62
N PHE A 18 14.90 -24.71 -8.91
CA PHE A 18 14.06 -25.35 -9.92
C PHE A 18 14.82 -26.22 -10.92
N GLY A 19 16.16 -26.23 -10.88
CA GLY A 19 16.99 -27.01 -11.80
C GLY A 19 17.00 -26.49 -13.23
N ALA A 20 16.59 -25.24 -13.45
CA ALA A 20 16.51 -24.62 -14.77
C ALA A 20 16.71 -23.08 -14.65
N LYS A 21 17.11 -22.43 -15.74
CA LYS A 21 17.25 -20.97 -15.78
C LYS A 21 15.89 -20.29 -15.90
N SER A 22 15.72 -19.14 -15.23
CA SER A 22 14.56 -18.28 -15.44
C SER A 22 14.54 -17.69 -16.85
N GLU A 23 13.37 -17.51 -17.41
CA GLU A 23 13.17 -16.96 -18.76
C GLU A 23 12.89 -15.46 -18.73
N ARG A 24 12.16 -14.99 -17.72
CA ARG A 24 11.71 -13.59 -17.60
C ARG A 24 11.80 -13.11 -16.16
N VAL A 25 11.94 -11.79 -16.00
CA VAL A 25 12.03 -11.13 -14.70
C VAL A 25 11.01 -9.99 -14.64
N PHE A 26 10.29 -9.93 -13.51
CA PHE A 26 9.29 -8.90 -13.25
C PHE A 26 9.60 -8.20 -11.94
N PHE A 27 9.15 -6.97 -11.84
CA PHE A 27 9.25 -6.16 -10.64
C PHE A 27 7.90 -5.49 -10.36
N SER A 28 7.52 -5.48 -9.09
CA SER A 28 6.35 -4.78 -8.59
C SER A 28 6.73 -4.00 -7.32
N PRO A 29 6.56 -2.67 -7.30
CA PRO A 29 6.99 -1.86 -6.18
C PRO A 29 6.15 -2.06 -4.92
N GLY A 30 6.64 -1.57 -3.78
CA GLY A 30 5.81 -1.17 -2.66
C GLY A 30 5.21 0.22 -2.89
N ARG A 31 4.41 0.71 -1.94
CA ARG A 31 3.85 2.07 -1.99
C ARG A 31 3.97 2.77 -0.65
N VAL A 32 3.99 4.09 -0.71
CA VAL A 32 3.69 4.96 0.43
C VAL A 32 2.54 5.89 0.06
N ASN A 33 1.63 6.15 0.99
CA ASN A 33 0.60 7.16 0.79
C ASN A 33 1.03 8.46 1.48
N LEU A 34 1.19 9.52 0.71
CA LEU A 34 1.65 10.81 1.23
C LEU A 34 0.58 11.48 2.09
N ILE A 35 -0.69 11.38 1.69
CA ILE A 35 -1.87 11.86 2.42
C ILE A 35 -3.14 11.22 1.85
N GLY A 36 -4.23 11.18 2.63
CA GLY A 36 -5.49 10.55 2.21
C GLY A 36 -5.61 9.11 2.71
N GLU A 37 -5.40 8.88 4.00
CA GLU A 37 -5.55 7.55 4.58
C GLU A 37 -7.00 7.24 4.93
N HIS A 38 -7.40 5.98 4.69
CA HIS A 38 -8.75 5.47 4.95
C HIS A 38 -9.86 6.20 4.20
N THR A 39 -9.54 6.84 3.09
CA THR A 39 -10.50 7.54 2.23
C THR A 39 -10.90 6.72 0.99
N ASP A 40 -10.09 5.75 0.58
CA ASP A 40 -10.31 4.97 -0.63
C ASP A 40 -11.61 4.15 -0.60
N TYR A 41 -11.88 3.40 0.44
CA TYR A 41 -13.13 2.66 0.59
C TYR A 41 -14.32 3.55 1.03
N ASN A 42 -14.07 4.82 1.31
CA ASN A 42 -15.07 5.85 1.59
C ASN A 42 -15.39 6.72 0.37
N GLY A 43 -14.87 6.38 -0.82
CA GLY A 43 -15.08 7.11 -2.07
C GLY A 43 -14.43 8.50 -2.11
N GLY A 44 -13.36 8.70 -1.34
CA GLY A 44 -12.57 9.92 -1.32
C GLY A 44 -11.32 9.82 -2.20
N HIS A 45 -10.44 10.82 -2.04
CA HIS A 45 -9.16 10.89 -2.75
C HIS A 45 -8.02 10.34 -1.91
N VAL A 46 -7.04 9.75 -2.58
CA VAL A 46 -5.76 9.33 -2.03
C VAL A 46 -4.61 9.93 -2.83
N PHE A 47 -3.43 10.03 -2.23
CA PHE A 47 -2.25 10.60 -2.88
C PHE A 47 -1.00 9.73 -2.67
N PRO A 48 -1.02 8.47 -3.14
CA PRO A 48 0.10 7.55 -3.00
C PRO A 48 1.14 7.72 -4.10
N CYS A 49 2.33 7.17 -3.85
CA CYS A 49 3.36 6.95 -4.86
C CYS A 49 3.97 5.56 -4.74
N ALA A 50 4.43 5.02 -5.87
CA ALA A 50 5.21 3.79 -5.92
C ALA A 50 6.63 4.04 -5.42
N LEU A 51 7.21 3.05 -4.76
CA LEU A 51 8.57 3.09 -4.24
C LEU A 51 9.57 2.47 -5.24
N ASP A 52 10.85 2.70 -5.04
CA ASP A 52 11.91 2.08 -5.85
C ASP A 52 12.37 0.71 -5.33
N PHE A 53 11.74 0.22 -4.27
CA PHE A 53 11.89 -1.13 -3.75
C PHE A 53 10.55 -1.87 -3.76
N GLY A 54 10.58 -3.21 -3.85
CA GLY A 54 9.38 -3.99 -4.09
C GLY A 54 9.64 -5.49 -4.14
N THR A 55 8.80 -6.19 -4.87
CA THR A 55 8.86 -7.63 -5.10
C THR A 55 9.42 -7.92 -6.49
N TYR A 56 10.50 -8.68 -6.54
CA TYR A 56 11.07 -9.27 -7.75
C TYR A 56 10.48 -10.66 -7.96
N ALA A 57 10.18 -10.99 -9.20
CA ALA A 57 9.68 -12.30 -9.58
C ALA A 57 10.42 -12.83 -10.81
N LEU A 58 11.05 -13.98 -10.69
CA LEU A 58 11.73 -14.69 -11.76
C LEU A 58 10.85 -15.87 -12.16
N VAL A 59 10.60 -16.05 -13.45
CA VAL A 59 9.65 -17.05 -13.91
C VAL A 59 10.20 -17.89 -15.05
N LYS A 60 9.69 -19.11 -15.15
CA LYS A 60 9.86 -20.03 -16.27
C LYS A 60 8.58 -20.75 -16.57
N THR A 61 8.16 -20.77 -17.84
CA THR A 61 6.95 -21.48 -18.28
C THR A 61 7.14 -23.00 -18.18
N ARG A 62 6.06 -23.71 -17.82
CA ARG A 62 5.97 -25.17 -17.80
C ARG A 62 5.07 -25.66 -18.92
N THR A 63 5.11 -26.96 -19.17
CA THR A 63 4.22 -27.61 -20.17
C THR A 63 2.99 -28.26 -19.53
N ASP A 64 3.03 -28.45 -18.20
CA ASP A 64 1.91 -28.95 -17.39
C ASP A 64 1.09 -27.80 -16.78
N LYS A 65 0.16 -28.12 -15.91
CA LYS A 65 -0.72 -27.16 -15.21
C LYS A 65 -0.29 -26.79 -13.80
N THR A 66 0.91 -27.20 -13.39
CA THR A 66 1.41 -26.99 -12.05
C THR A 66 2.17 -25.66 -11.95
N VAL A 67 1.83 -24.85 -10.95
CA VAL A 67 2.66 -23.74 -10.51
C VAL A 67 3.53 -24.23 -9.36
N ARG A 68 4.86 -24.03 -9.47
CA ARG A 68 5.81 -24.23 -8.38
C ARG A 68 6.32 -22.86 -7.92
N ALA A 69 5.91 -22.46 -6.74
CA ALA A 69 6.22 -21.15 -6.17
C ALA A 69 7.23 -21.27 -5.01
N TYR A 70 8.25 -20.45 -5.04
CA TYR A 70 9.27 -20.35 -3.99
C TYR A 70 9.48 -18.89 -3.61
N SER A 71 9.64 -18.62 -2.31
CA SER A 71 9.99 -17.28 -1.82
C SER A 71 11.32 -17.31 -1.09
N ASP A 72 12.25 -16.45 -1.53
CA ASP A 72 13.55 -16.29 -0.87
C ASP A 72 13.46 -15.54 0.47
N ASN A 73 12.28 -14.94 0.76
CA ASN A 73 11.97 -14.37 2.07
C ASN A 73 11.44 -15.43 3.07
N PHE A 74 10.89 -16.55 2.59
CA PHE A 74 10.27 -17.62 3.38
C PHE A 74 10.88 -18.98 3.05
N VAL A 75 12.22 -19.07 3.12
CA VAL A 75 13.00 -20.24 2.68
C VAL A 75 12.54 -21.54 3.34
N ASN A 76 12.09 -21.45 4.61
CA ASN A 76 11.65 -22.61 5.38
C ASN A 76 10.36 -23.27 4.85
N MET A 77 9.58 -22.57 4.03
CA MET A 77 8.38 -23.11 3.40
C MET A 77 8.70 -23.99 2.18
N GLY A 78 9.91 -23.88 1.63
CA GLY A 78 10.30 -24.61 0.44
C GLY A 78 9.46 -24.23 -0.79
N ILE A 79 9.37 -25.18 -1.73
CA ILE A 79 8.53 -25.03 -2.92
C ILE A 79 7.08 -25.35 -2.54
N ILE A 80 6.17 -24.42 -2.87
CA ILE A 80 4.73 -24.62 -2.74
C ILE A 80 4.19 -24.93 -4.13
N GLU A 81 3.53 -26.08 -4.27
CA GLU A 81 2.97 -26.52 -5.54
C GLU A 81 1.44 -26.45 -5.52
N PHE A 82 0.85 -25.99 -6.61
CA PHE A 82 -0.61 -26.02 -6.81
C PHE A 82 -0.97 -26.10 -8.29
N ASP A 83 -2.15 -26.66 -8.57
CA ASP A 83 -2.68 -26.79 -9.92
C ASP A 83 -3.54 -25.56 -10.27
N ILE A 84 -3.33 -25.00 -11.47
CA ILE A 84 -4.13 -23.86 -11.98
C ILE A 84 -5.60 -24.19 -12.23
N GLU A 85 -5.96 -25.47 -12.27
CA GLU A 85 -7.36 -25.93 -12.39
C GLU A 85 -8.04 -26.10 -11.02
N ASN A 86 -7.26 -26.10 -9.92
CA ASN A 86 -7.78 -26.24 -8.56
C ASN A 86 -7.22 -25.16 -7.63
N LEU A 87 -7.71 -23.93 -7.79
CA LEU A 87 -7.24 -22.77 -7.05
C LEU A 87 -8.13 -22.51 -5.82
N VAL A 88 -7.68 -23.01 -4.67
CA VAL A 88 -8.34 -22.82 -3.37
C VAL A 88 -7.39 -22.18 -2.38
N ASN A 89 -7.94 -21.38 -1.46
CA ASN A 89 -7.16 -20.82 -0.35
C ASN A 89 -6.85 -21.95 0.65
N GLU A 90 -5.57 -22.16 0.93
CA GLU A 90 -5.09 -23.17 1.87
C GLU A 90 -4.18 -22.48 2.90
N GLU A 91 -4.52 -22.58 4.19
CA GLU A 91 -3.75 -21.97 5.27
C GLU A 91 -2.26 -22.33 5.22
N LYS A 92 -1.94 -23.61 4.92
CA LYS A 92 -0.55 -24.08 4.79
C LYS A 92 0.26 -23.43 3.66
N HIS A 93 -0.40 -22.80 2.68
CA HIS A 93 0.25 -22.12 1.55
C HIS A 93 0.56 -20.65 1.83
N ASP A 94 0.06 -20.10 2.95
CA ASP A 94 0.36 -18.77 3.46
C ASP A 94 0.46 -17.70 2.35
N TRP A 95 1.62 -17.11 2.13
CA TRP A 95 1.86 -16.07 1.11
C TRP A 95 1.50 -16.49 -0.33
N ALA A 96 1.59 -17.79 -0.67
CA ALA A 96 1.29 -18.28 -2.00
C ALA A 96 -0.22 -18.24 -2.34
N ASN A 97 -1.08 -17.99 -1.35
CA ASN A 97 -2.50 -17.74 -1.60
C ASN A 97 -2.75 -16.43 -2.36
N TYR A 98 -1.89 -15.42 -2.25
CA TYR A 98 -2.00 -14.18 -3.04
C TYR A 98 -1.87 -14.43 -4.55
N PRO A 99 -0.78 -15.05 -5.05
CA PRO A 99 -0.71 -15.45 -6.46
C PRO A 99 -1.85 -16.36 -6.92
N LYS A 100 -2.27 -17.35 -6.09
CA LYS A 100 -3.41 -18.20 -6.42
C LYS A 100 -4.69 -17.39 -6.63
N GLY A 101 -4.98 -16.45 -5.73
CA GLY A 101 -6.16 -15.58 -5.82
C GLY A 101 -6.16 -14.76 -7.10
N VAL A 102 -5.02 -14.21 -7.49
CA VAL A 102 -4.88 -13.44 -8.73
C VAL A 102 -5.12 -14.33 -9.94
N ILE A 103 -4.46 -15.49 -10.03
CA ILE A 103 -4.66 -16.46 -11.12
C ILE A 103 -6.15 -16.84 -11.24
N LYS A 104 -6.81 -17.13 -10.10
CA LYS A 104 -8.22 -17.43 -10.07
C LYS A 104 -9.07 -16.30 -10.63
N CYS A 105 -8.84 -15.06 -10.20
CA CYS A 105 -9.59 -13.90 -10.67
C CYS A 105 -9.43 -13.68 -12.18
N PHE A 106 -8.23 -13.88 -12.74
CA PHE A 106 -8.00 -13.80 -14.18
C PHE A 106 -8.80 -14.89 -14.94
N LYS A 107 -8.76 -16.12 -14.45
CA LYS A 107 -9.52 -17.24 -15.07
C LYS A 107 -11.04 -17.01 -14.97
N ASP A 108 -11.53 -16.54 -13.84
CA ASP A 108 -12.95 -16.23 -13.63
C ASP A 108 -13.47 -15.13 -14.57
N GLU A 109 -12.60 -14.18 -14.98
CA GLU A 109 -12.90 -13.16 -16.00
C GLU A 109 -12.70 -13.65 -17.45
N GLY A 110 -12.36 -14.92 -17.64
CA GLY A 110 -12.25 -15.54 -18.95
C GLY A 110 -10.88 -15.42 -19.62
N PHE A 111 -9.85 -14.94 -18.94
CA PHE A 111 -8.50 -14.95 -19.48
C PHE A 111 -7.94 -16.36 -19.52
N VAL A 112 -7.24 -16.68 -20.61
CA VAL A 112 -6.67 -18.01 -20.81
C VAL A 112 -5.34 -18.13 -20.08
N VAL A 113 -5.34 -18.87 -18.99
CA VAL A 113 -4.15 -19.31 -18.26
C VAL A 113 -4.15 -20.83 -18.30
N ASP A 114 -3.49 -21.41 -19.29
CA ASP A 114 -3.60 -22.82 -19.67
C ASP A 114 -2.38 -23.67 -19.30
N LYS A 115 -1.32 -23.06 -18.80
CA LYS A 115 -0.07 -23.71 -18.38
C LYS A 115 0.39 -23.19 -17.03
N GLY A 116 1.09 -24.06 -16.30
CA GLY A 116 1.79 -23.71 -15.09
C GLY A 116 3.13 -22.99 -15.37
N PHE A 117 3.78 -22.58 -14.31
CA PHE A 117 5.10 -21.95 -14.36
C PHE A 117 5.84 -22.15 -13.03
N ASP A 118 7.17 -22.11 -13.10
CA ASP A 118 8.03 -22.00 -11.94
C ASP A 118 8.22 -20.51 -11.62
N ILE A 119 8.10 -20.14 -10.36
CA ILE A 119 8.25 -18.75 -9.93
C ILE A 119 9.03 -18.62 -8.63
N LEU A 120 10.03 -17.75 -8.63
CA LEU A 120 10.75 -17.33 -7.43
C LEU A 120 10.41 -15.88 -7.14
N PHE A 121 9.89 -15.63 -5.94
CA PHE A 121 9.67 -14.29 -5.41
C PHE A 121 10.78 -13.89 -4.42
N PHE A 122 11.19 -12.64 -4.51
CA PHE A 122 12.03 -11.98 -3.51
C PHE A 122 11.56 -10.55 -3.30
N GLY A 123 11.18 -10.22 -2.07
CA GLY A 123 10.80 -8.87 -1.68
C GLY A 123 11.89 -8.19 -0.86
N ASN A 124 12.22 -6.95 -1.19
CA ASN A 124 13.03 -6.07 -0.34
C ASN A 124 12.18 -4.97 0.34
N ILE A 125 10.85 -5.15 0.34
CA ILE A 125 9.94 -4.41 1.21
C ILE A 125 10.14 -4.94 2.62
N PRO A 126 10.36 -4.08 3.63
CA PRO A 126 10.48 -4.52 5.02
C PRO A 126 9.24 -5.31 5.47
N ASN A 127 9.47 -6.49 6.03
CA ASN A 127 8.38 -7.36 6.48
C ASN A 127 7.52 -6.68 7.56
N GLY A 128 6.21 -6.74 7.39
CA GLY A 128 5.26 -6.17 8.34
C GLY A 128 5.23 -4.63 8.40
N ALA A 129 5.97 -3.96 7.52
CA ALA A 129 6.09 -2.51 7.49
C ALA A 129 4.80 -1.78 7.03
N GLY A 130 3.84 -2.50 6.42
CA GLY A 130 2.63 -1.87 5.89
C GLY A 130 2.85 -1.03 4.64
N LEU A 131 3.88 -1.35 3.87
CA LEU A 131 4.19 -0.74 2.58
C LEU A 131 3.63 -1.58 1.41
N SER A 132 2.56 -2.33 1.67
CA SER A 132 1.75 -3.10 0.71
C SER A 132 2.50 -4.24 0.01
N SER A 133 3.16 -5.10 0.79
CA SER A 133 3.77 -6.33 0.24
C SER A 133 2.73 -7.27 -0.39
N SER A 134 1.49 -7.33 0.12
CA SER A 134 0.38 -8.09 -0.46
C SER A 134 0.03 -7.59 -1.86
N ALA A 135 -0.28 -6.32 -2.01
CA ALA A 135 -0.59 -5.73 -3.32
C ALA A 135 0.60 -5.81 -4.28
N SER A 136 1.84 -5.75 -3.76
CA SER A 136 3.05 -5.89 -4.56
C SER A 136 3.16 -7.29 -5.20
N ILE A 137 2.96 -8.37 -4.44
CA ILE A 137 2.98 -9.73 -5.00
C ILE A 137 1.78 -10.00 -5.91
N GLU A 138 0.62 -9.40 -5.63
CA GLU A 138 -0.58 -9.49 -6.49
C GLU A 138 -0.32 -8.86 -7.85
N LEU A 139 0.18 -7.61 -7.90
CA LEU A 139 0.49 -6.93 -9.14
C LEU A 139 1.67 -7.59 -9.88
N ALA A 140 2.69 -8.11 -9.15
CA ALA A 140 3.74 -8.92 -9.75
C ALA A 140 3.13 -10.11 -10.51
N THR A 141 2.19 -10.82 -9.87
CA THR A 141 1.50 -11.95 -10.49
C THR A 141 0.67 -11.52 -11.71
N SER A 142 -0.05 -10.40 -11.61
CA SER A 142 -0.85 -9.86 -12.72
C SER A 142 -0.02 -9.55 -13.95
N VAL A 143 1.12 -8.85 -13.80
CA VAL A 143 2.00 -8.54 -14.94
C VAL A 143 2.72 -9.78 -15.48
N ILE A 144 2.97 -10.79 -14.64
CA ILE A 144 3.48 -12.10 -15.08
C ILE A 144 2.46 -12.79 -15.98
N LEU A 145 1.21 -12.89 -15.54
CA LEU A 145 0.16 -13.52 -16.33
C LEU A 145 -0.02 -12.81 -17.68
N LYS A 146 -0.11 -11.48 -17.66
CA LYS A 146 -0.14 -10.69 -18.89
C LYS A 146 1.03 -11.03 -19.82
N GLY A 147 2.23 -11.08 -19.28
CA GLY A 147 3.44 -11.33 -20.04
C GLY A 147 3.53 -12.78 -20.57
N LEU A 148 3.34 -13.78 -19.71
CA LEU A 148 3.49 -15.18 -20.07
C LEU A 148 2.44 -15.65 -21.08
N PHE A 149 1.21 -15.17 -20.96
CA PHE A 149 0.07 -15.61 -21.79
C PHE A 149 -0.33 -14.58 -22.85
N SER A 150 0.45 -13.49 -23.00
CA SER A 150 0.19 -12.42 -23.97
C SER A 150 -1.25 -11.88 -23.89
N LEU A 151 -1.74 -11.66 -22.65
CA LEU A 151 -3.12 -11.28 -22.40
C LEU A 151 -3.35 -9.81 -22.81
N ASP A 152 -4.46 -9.56 -23.50
CA ASP A 152 -4.93 -8.21 -23.81
C ASP A 152 -5.71 -7.64 -22.62
N ILE A 153 -4.99 -7.09 -21.67
CA ILE A 153 -5.53 -6.50 -20.43
C ILE A 153 -4.74 -5.23 -20.09
N ASP A 154 -5.44 -4.15 -19.74
CA ASP A 154 -4.83 -2.92 -19.27
C ASP A 154 -4.47 -2.98 -17.77
N MET A 155 -3.65 -2.02 -17.31
CA MET A 155 -3.17 -2.00 -15.93
C MET A 155 -4.30 -1.75 -14.94
N VAL A 156 -5.27 -0.88 -15.26
CA VAL A 156 -6.39 -0.59 -14.33
C VAL A 156 -7.26 -1.84 -14.12
N SER A 157 -7.46 -2.64 -15.16
CA SER A 157 -8.14 -3.93 -15.05
C SER A 157 -7.35 -4.93 -14.20
N MET A 158 -6.01 -4.99 -14.36
CA MET A 158 -5.15 -5.81 -13.49
C MET A 158 -5.21 -5.36 -12.03
N VAL A 159 -5.22 -4.06 -11.77
CA VAL A 159 -5.40 -3.48 -10.43
C VAL A 159 -6.71 -3.95 -9.80
N LYS A 160 -7.82 -3.88 -10.53
CA LYS A 160 -9.14 -4.34 -10.05
C LYS A 160 -9.17 -5.84 -9.76
N LEU A 161 -8.55 -6.66 -10.61
CA LEU A 161 -8.47 -8.11 -10.39
C LEU A 161 -7.60 -8.46 -9.18
N SER A 162 -6.51 -7.74 -8.97
CA SER A 162 -5.65 -7.89 -7.79
C SER A 162 -6.40 -7.53 -6.50
N GLN A 163 -7.12 -6.40 -6.47
CA GLN A 163 -7.99 -6.04 -5.35
C GLN A 163 -9.09 -7.08 -5.12
N LYS A 164 -9.73 -7.58 -6.18
CA LYS A 164 -10.75 -8.63 -6.09
C LYS A 164 -10.18 -9.91 -5.47
N ALA A 165 -8.94 -10.27 -5.79
CA ALA A 165 -8.27 -11.42 -5.20
C ALA A 165 -8.05 -11.21 -3.69
N GLU A 166 -7.58 -10.04 -3.25
CA GLU A 166 -7.39 -9.75 -1.83
C GLU A 166 -8.73 -9.76 -1.07
N ASN A 167 -9.78 -9.16 -1.64
CA ASN A 167 -11.08 -9.06 -0.98
C ASN A 167 -11.82 -10.42 -0.91
N HIS A 168 -11.84 -11.20 -1.98
CA HIS A 168 -12.69 -12.37 -2.07
C HIS A 168 -11.96 -13.70 -1.90
N PHE A 169 -10.67 -13.76 -2.21
CA PHE A 169 -9.90 -15.00 -2.09
C PHE A 169 -9.09 -15.03 -0.78
N ILE A 170 -8.48 -13.90 -0.40
CA ILE A 170 -7.75 -13.78 0.87
C ILE A 170 -8.70 -13.42 2.02
N GLY A 171 -9.72 -12.59 1.76
CA GLY A 171 -10.72 -12.20 2.75
C GLY A 171 -10.40 -10.90 3.50
N VAL A 172 -9.46 -10.10 3.00
CA VAL A 172 -9.16 -8.76 3.52
C VAL A 172 -9.95 -7.73 2.72
N ASN A 173 -10.88 -7.05 3.35
CA ASN A 173 -11.80 -6.12 2.69
C ASN A 173 -11.16 -4.74 2.43
N CYS A 174 -10.05 -4.72 1.68
CA CYS A 174 -9.27 -3.51 1.40
C CYS A 174 -9.94 -2.59 0.37
N GLY A 175 -9.53 -1.30 0.37
CA GLY A 175 -9.78 -0.36 -0.72
C GLY A 175 -8.87 -0.62 -1.92
N ILE A 176 -8.92 0.27 -2.92
CA ILE A 176 -8.18 0.08 -4.19
C ILE A 176 -6.80 0.76 -4.19
N MET A 177 -6.52 1.62 -3.21
CA MET A 177 -5.35 2.50 -3.20
C MET A 177 -4.03 1.75 -3.44
N ASP A 178 -3.83 0.65 -2.72
CA ASP A 178 -2.56 -0.07 -2.71
C ASP A 178 -2.23 -0.67 -4.08
N GLN A 179 -3.18 -1.41 -4.64
CA GLN A 179 -3.04 -2.00 -5.97
C GLN A 179 -2.93 -0.93 -7.06
N PHE A 180 -3.68 0.18 -6.92
CA PHE A 180 -3.63 1.26 -7.88
C PHE A 180 -2.27 1.98 -7.88
N ALA A 181 -1.75 2.32 -6.71
CA ALA A 181 -0.44 2.95 -6.58
C ALA A 181 0.69 2.10 -7.15
N ILE A 182 0.63 0.78 -6.91
CA ILE A 182 1.65 -0.17 -7.34
C ILE A 182 1.56 -0.45 -8.84
N GLY A 183 0.35 -0.59 -9.37
CA GLY A 183 0.15 -0.84 -10.81
C GLY A 183 0.44 0.40 -11.65
N MET A 184 -0.10 1.54 -11.25
CA MET A 184 -0.08 2.79 -12.02
C MET A 184 1.07 3.74 -11.64
N GLY A 185 1.99 3.33 -10.77
CA GLY A 185 3.12 4.15 -10.33
C GLY A 185 3.91 4.74 -11.49
N LYS A 186 4.37 5.97 -11.32
CA LYS A 186 5.21 6.70 -12.28
C LYS A 186 6.33 7.40 -11.54
N LYS A 187 7.55 7.22 -12.03
CA LYS A 187 8.74 7.82 -11.45
C LYS A 187 8.56 9.31 -11.19
N ASP A 188 9.04 9.76 -10.04
CA ASP A 188 9.01 11.15 -9.57
C ASP A 188 7.61 11.78 -9.47
N SER A 189 6.54 10.95 -9.47
CA SER A 189 5.16 11.41 -9.40
C SER A 189 4.35 10.64 -8.37
N ALA A 190 3.45 11.33 -7.67
CA ALA A 190 2.37 10.71 -6.92
C ALA A 190 1.08 10.71 -7.74
N ILE A 191 0.14 9.88 -7.35
CA ILE A 191 -1.14 9.72 -8.04
C ILE A 191 -2.25 10.35 -7.19
N LEU A 192 -2.88 11.40 -7.69
CA LEU A 192 -4.15 11.85 -7.14
C LEU A 192 -5.24 10.97 -7.74
N LEU A 193 -5.78 10.06 -6.94
CA LEU A 193 -6.83 9.13 -7.35
C LEU A 193 -8.15 9.48 -6.66
N ASP A 194 -9.20 9.72 -7.43
CA ASP A 194 -10.59 9.69 -6.98
C ASP A 194 -11.06 8.22 -6.91
N CYS A 195 -11.17 7.68 -5.71
CA CYS A 195 -11.55 6.29 -5.50
C CYS A 195 -13.02 5.98 -5.79
N ASN A 196 -13.86 7.00 -5.96
CA ASN A 196 -15.26 6.84 -6.35
C ASN A 196 -15.42 6.60 -7.85
N THR A 197 -14.62 7.31 -8.66
CA THR A 197 -14.72 7.28 -10.14
C THR A 197 -13.57 6.57 -10.82
N LEU A 198 -12.47 6.33 -10.11
CA LEU A 198 -11.16 5.87 -10.58
C LEU A 198 -10.51 6.82 -11.60
N LYS A 199 -10.93 8.08 -11.65
CA LYS A 199 -10.19 9.13 -12.34
C LYS A 199 -8.94 9.47 -11.57
N TYR A 200 -7.84 9.66 -12.27
CA TYR A 200 -6.55 9.93 -11.65
C TYR A 200 -5.72 10.91 -12.47
N ASP A 201 -4.87 11.62 -11.76
CA ASP A 201 -3.86 12.52 -12.34
C ASP A 201 -2.51 12.27 -11.69
N TYR A 202 -1.43 12.42 -12.46
CA TYR A 202 -0.08 12.40 -11.94
C TYR A 202 0.34 13.80 -11.49
N ALA A 203 0.73 13.94 -10.24
CA ALA A 203 1.30 15.15 -9.69
C ALA A 203 2.81 14.95 -9.46
N PRO A 204 3.68 15.75 -10.11
CA PRO A 204 5.11 15.69 -9.84
C PRO A 204 5.40 15.99 -8.35
N VAL A 205 6.23 15.17 -7.74
CA VAL A 205 6.67 15.35 -6.35
C VAL A 205 8.06 16.00 -6.35
N VAL A 206 8.06 17.33 -6.31
CA VAL A 206 9.29 18.12 -6.31
C VAL A 206 9.58 18.57 -4.88
N LEU A 207 10.45 17.86 -4.20
CA LEU A 207 10.78 18.14 -2.79
C LEU A 207 11.98 19.08 -2.63
N LYS A 208 12.57 19.55 -3.74
CA LYS A 208 13.79 20.40 -3.73
C LYS A 208 14.90 19.77 -2.86
N ASP A 209 15.23 20.40 -1.72
CA ASP A 209 16.28 19.96 -0.80
C ASP A 209 15.75 19.07 0.33
N ALA A 210 14.72 18.27 0.08
CA ALA A 210 14.13 17.39 1.07
C ALA A 210 13.98 15.95 0.52
N ALA A 211 13.89 14.99 1.43
CA ALA A 211 13.70 13.57 1.15
C ALA A 211 12.46 13.03 1.83
N ILE A 212 11.91 11.95 1.26
CA ILE A 212 10.91 11.13 1.92
C ILE A 212 11.65 10.13 2.81
N VAL A 213 11.36 10.15 4.10
CA VAL A 213 11.92 9.20 5.07
C VAL A 213 10.78 8.37 5.64
N ILE A 214 10.84 7.06 5.42
CA ILE A 214 9.88 6.10 5.97
C ILE A 214 10.46 5.53 7.25
N GLY A 215 9.70 5.58 8.36
CA GLY A 215 10.06 4.99 9.64
C GLY A 215 9.19 3.78 9.95
N ASN A 216 9.77 2.58 10.05
CA ASN A 216 9.06 1.37 10.45
C ASN A 216 9.11 1.22 11.96
N THR A 217 7.97 1.14 12.61
CA THR A 217 7.84 0.96 14.06
C THR A 217 8.36 -0.39 14.56
N ASN A 218 8.46 -1.39 13.69
CA ASN A 218 8.74 -2.80 14.04
C ASN A 218 7.79 -3.37 15.10
N LYS A 219 6.59 -2.77 15.24
CA LYS A 219 5.51 -3.34 16.03
C LYS A 219 4.86 -4.49 15.26
N ARG A 220 4.75 -5.66 15.89
CA ARG A 220 4.01 -6.79 15.31
C ARG A 220 2.51 -6.46 15.22
N ARG A 221 1.93 -6.68 14.05
CA ARG A 221 0.51 -6.47 13.76
C ARG A 221 -0.28 -7.73 14.14
N GLY A 222 -0.85 -7.77 15.35
CA GLY A 222 -1.59 -8.95 15.83
C GLY A 222 -3.04 -9.03 15.34
N LEU A 223 -3.77 -7.91 15.32
CA LEU A 223 -5.21 -7.84 15.00
C LEU A 223 -5.52 -6.72 14.00
N ALA A 224 -4.57 -6.37 13.14
CA ALA A 224 -4.70 -5.23 12.23
C ALA A 224 -5.88 -5.40 11.25
N ASP A 225 -6.05 -6.60 10.69
CA ASP A 225 -7.09 -6.86 9.68
C ASP A 225 -8.49 -6.80 10.29
N SER A 226 -8.68 -7.35 11.51
CA SER A 226 -9.96 -7.28 12.20
C SER A 226 -10.34 -5.85 12.57
N LYS A 227 -9.38 -5.05 13.04
CA LYS A 227 -9.59 -3.64 13.35
C LYS A 227 -9.79 -2.79 12.10
N TYR A 228 -9.14 -3.12 11.00
CA TYR A 228 -9.38 -2.47 9.72
C TYR A 228 -10.83 -2.68 9.25
N ASN A 229 -11.31 -3.92 9.30
CA ASN A 229 -12.69 -4.25 8.95
C ASN A 229 -13.70 -3.58 9.90
N GLU A 230 -13.38 -3.45 11.20
CA GLU A 230 -14.18 -2.70 12.18
C GLU A 230 -14.32 -1.23 11.78
N ARG A 231 -13.20 -0.54 11.44
CA ARG A 231 -13.22 0.87 10.99
C ARG A 231 -14.04 1.06 9.73
N ARG A 232 -13.94 0.14 8.79
CA ARG A 232 -14.76 0.15 7.57
C ARG A 232 -16.25 0.00 7.91
N GLY A 233 -16.62 -0.94 8.76
CA GLY A 233 -18.00 -1.13 9.20
C GLY A 233 -18.58 0.09 9.93
N GLU A 234 -17.77 0.80 10.73
CA GLU A 234 -18.15 2.05 11.38
C GLU A 234 -18.50 3.14 10.36
N CYS A 235 -17.69 3.29 9.31
CA CYS A 235 -17.98 4.22 8.20
C CYS A 235 -19.22 3.81 7.40
N GLU A 236 -19.40 2.53 7.13
CA GLU A 236 -20.56 2.01 6.39
C GLU A 236 -21.88 2.25 7.15
N ARG A 237 -21.88 2.10 8.47
CA ARG A 237 -23.03 2.45 9.32
C ARG A 237 -23.33 3.94 9.28
N ALA A 238 -22.31 4.80 9.40
CA ALA A 238 -22.45 6.25 9.28
C ALA A 238 -23.06 6.65 7.92
N LEU A 239 -22.50 6.10 6.83
CA LEU A 239 -23.01 6.34 5.49
C LEU A 239 -24.47 5.90 5.33
N SER A 240 -24.83 4.72 5.86
CA SER A 240 -26.20 4.21 5.79
C SER A 240 -27.21 5.19 6.41
N GLN A 241 -26.90 5.75 7.59
CA GLN A 241 -27.75 6.75 8.23
C GLN A 241 -27.84 8.06 7.43
N LEU A 242 -26.73 8.54 6.92
CA LEU A 242 -26.72 9.76 6.09
C LEU A 242 -27.54 9.61 4.81
N LYS A 243 -27.54 8.44 4.19
CA LYS A 243 -28.31 8.13 2.98
C LYS A 243 -29.83 8.20 3.18
N GLU A 244 -30.31 8.09 4.39
CA GLU A 244 -31.75 8.26 4.67
C GLU A 244 -32.25 9.68 4.42
N LYS A 245 -31.35 10.66 4.46
CA LYS A 245 -31.67 12.09 4.30
C LYS A 245 -30.95 12.77 3.14
N LEU A 246 -29.83 12.22 2.68
CA LEU A 246 -28.99 12.81 1.67
C LEU A 246 -28.86 11.89 0.45
N ASN A 247 -28.84 12.48 -0.74
CA ASN A 247 -28.59 11.75 -1.98
C ASN A 247 -27.09 11.62 -2.25
N ILE A 248 -26.43 10.75 -1.48
CA ILE A 248 -25.00 10.47 -1.58
C ILE A 248 -24.76 8.97 -1.76
N THR A 249 -23.64 8.61 -2.36
CA THR A 249 -23.23 7.20 -2.54
C THR A 249 -22.06 6.81 -1.65
N SER A 250 -21.29 7.80 -1.20
CA SER A 250 -20.11 7.62 -0.34
C SER A 250 -19.90 8.84 0.58
N LEU A 251 -19.09 8.69 1.63
CA LEU A 251 -18.71 9.82 2.48
C LEU A 251 -17.87 10.85 1.73
N GLY A 252 -17.09 10.43 0.73
CA GLY A 252 -16.31 11.32 -0.14
C GLY A 252 -17.15 12.26 -1.01
N ASN A 253 -18.47 12.05 -1.12
CA ASN A 253 -19.35 12.99 -1.80
C ASN A 253 -19.66 14.25 -0.98
N LEU A 254 -19.40 14.22 0.33
CA LEU A 254 -19.74 15.33 1.22
C LEU A 254 -18.60 16.37 1.28
N SER A 255 -18.96 17.64 1.19
CA SER A 255 -18.12 18.72 1.67
C SER A 255 -18.12 18.77 3.21
N ILE A 256 -17.13 19.43 3.80
CA ILE A 256 -17.07 19.66 5.24
C ILE A 256 -18.33 20.37 5.74
N ALA A 257 -18.80 21.40 5.00
CA ALA A 257 -19.97 22.17 5.38
C ALA A 257 -21.25 21.30 5.39
N GLU A 258 -21.45 20.46 4.38
CA GLU A 258 -22.57 19.52 4.33
C GLU A 258 -22.50 18.49 5.46
N PHE A 259 -21.30 17.97 5.76
CA PHE A 259 -21.12 17.06 6.88
C PHE A 259 -21.47 17.72 8.22
N GLU A 260 -20.97 18.92 8.49
CA GLU A 260 -21.21 19.65 9.74
C GLU A 260 -22.69 19.94 9.99
N ILE A 261 -23.45 20.24 8.92
CA ILE A 261 -24.91 20.46 9.01
C ILE A 261 -25.65 19.15 9.32
N ASN A 262 -25.18 18.02 8.79
CA ASN A 262 -25.90 16.74 8.81
C ASN A 262 -25.33 15.71 9.78
N LYS A 263 -24.23 15.97 10.46
CA LYS A 263 -23.52 14.98 11.31
C LYS A 263 -24.36 14.38 12.43
N GLU A 264 -25.36 15.11 12.93
CA GLU A 264 -26.26 14.63 13.97
C GLU A 264 -27.24 13.53 13.49
N ILE A 265 -27.36 13.31 12.18
CA ILE A 265 -28.07 12.16 11.61
C ILE A 265 -27.37 10.85 12.03
N ILE A 266 -26.03 10.89 12.17
CA ILE A 266 -25.25 9.76 12.65
C ILE A 266 -25.40 9.70 14.17
N THR A 267 -26.20 8.75 14.65
CA THR A 267 -26.56 8.66 16.07
C THR A 267 -25.45 8.12 16.96
N ASN A 268 -24.58 7.25 16.43
CA ASN A 268 -23.44 6.71 17.14
C ASN A 268 -22.24 7.68 17.06
N GLU A 269 -21.72 8.08 18.22
CA GLU A 269 -20.61 9.04 18.30
C GLU A 269 -19.31 8.51 17.67
N ILE A 270 -19.03 7.21 17.80
CA ILE A 270 -17.85 6.58 17.20
C ILE A 270 -17.97 6.63 15.68
N ASP A 271 -19.10 6.19 15.14
CA ASP A 271 -19.34 6.19 13.68
C ASP A 271 -19.27 7.62 13.13
N ARG A 272 -19.76 8.62 13.90
CA ARG A 272 -19.68 10.05 13.56
C ARG A 272 -18.23 10.55 13.48
N LYS A 273 -17.37 10.15 14.42
CA LYS A 273 -15.92 10.47 14.39
C LYS A 273 -15.25 9.86 13.16
N ARG A 274 -15.57 8.59 12.82
CA ARG A 274 -15.00 7.96 11.61
C ARG A 274 -15.43 8.68 10.34
N ALA A 275 -16.70 9.03 10.22
CA ALA A 275 -17.22 9.80 9.09
C ALA A 275 -16.58 11.19 9.02
N LYS A 276 -16.39 11.87 10.15
CA LYS A 276 -15.68 13.15 10.22
C LYS A 276 -14.27 13.02 9.62
N HIS A 277 -13.49 12.01 10.07
CA HIS A 277 -12.16 11.78 9.49
C HIS A 277 -12.23 11.62 7.98
N ALA A 278 -13.11 10.74 7.47
CA ALA A 278 -13.21 10.45 6.04
C ALA A 278 -13.51 11.71 5.20
N VAL A 279 -14.46 12.54 5.64
CA VAL A 279 -14.83 13.78 4.94
C VAL A 279 -13.71 14.82 5.00
N TYR A 280 -13.15 15.06 6.18
CA TYR A 280 -12.10 16.06 6.36
C TYR A 280 -10.78 15.63 5.70
N GLU A 281 -10.42 14.35 5.75
CA GLU A 281 -9.21 13.83 5.10
C GLU A 281 -9.31 13.93 3.59
N ASN A 282 -10.49 13.68 3.02
CA ASN A 282 -10.72 13.87 1.59
C ASN A 282 -10.43 15.32 1.16
N GLN A 283 -10.98 16.30 1.86
CA GLN A 283 -10.74 17.72 1.57
C GLN A 283 -9.26 18.10 1.79
N ARG A 284 -8.66 17.59 2.87
CA ARG A 284 -7.24 17.82 3.20
C ARG A 284 -6.31 17.28 2.13
N THR A 285 -6.67 16.14 1.53
CA THR A 285 -5.90 15.54 0.43
C THR A 285 -5.91 16.42 -0.81
N LEU A 286 -7.07 16.95 -1.21
CA LEU A 286 -7.18 17.85 -2.34
C LEU A 286 -6.38 19.14 -2.13
N GLU A 287 -6.49 19.74 -0.94
CA GLU A 287 -5.73 20.94 -0.57
C GLU A 287 -4.21 20.66 -0.57
N ALA A 288 -3.79 19.51 -0.05
CA ALA A 288 -2.38 19.12 -0.02
C ALA A 288 -1.77 19.02 -1.42
N VAL A 289 -2.49 18.40 -2.36
CA VAL A 289 -2.05 18.30 -3.77
C VAL A 289 -1.94 19.68 -4.41
N GLU A 290 -2.89 20.58 -4.14
CA GLU A 290 -2.82 21.96 -4.60
C GLU A 290 -1.60 22.70 -4.05
N LYS A 291 -1.32 22.59 -2.74
CA LYS A 291 -0.16 23.21 -2.10
C LYS A 291 1.16 22.69 -2.66
N LEU A 292 1.26 21.38 -2.85
CA LEU A 292 2.44 20.77 -3.45
C LEU A 292 2.65 21.26 -4.90
N GLY A 293 1.57 21.35 -5.69
CA GLY A 293 1.59 21.87 -7.06
C GLY A 293 2.02 23.35 -7.14
N GLN A 294 1.73 24.14 -6.11
CA GLN A 294 2.18 25.54 -5.97
C GLN A 294 3.64 25.64 -5.47
N GLY A 295 4.27 24.51 -5.12
CA GLY A 295 5.61 24.49 -4.52
C GLY A 295 5.65 24.88 -3.03
N ASP A 296 4.49 24.99 -2.38
CA ASP A 296 4.36 25.30 -0.95
C ASP A 296 4.47 24.00 -0.12
N ILE A 297 5.70 23.51 0.00
CA ILE A 297 6.00 22.27 0.70
C ILE A 297 5.76 22.37 2.21
N GLU A 298 5.88 23.57 2.78
CA GLU A 298 5.63 23.81 4.21
C GLU A 298 4.12 23.69 4.52
N ALA A 299 3.26 24.23 3.67
CA ALA A 299 1.81 24.02 3.81
C ALA A 299 1.43 22.55 3.62
N PHE A 300 2.03 21.86 2.65
CA PHE A 300 1.85 20.41 2.45
C PHE A 300 2.21 19.63 3.72
N GLY A 301 3.35 19.93 4.34
CA GLY A 301 3.79 19.28 5.58
C GLY A 301 2.84 19.52 6.76
N LYS A 302 2.29 20.73 6.88
CA LYS A 302 1.26 21.04 7.91
C LYS A 302 0.00 20.18 7.71
N LEU A 303 -0.43 19.98 6.47
CA LEU A 303 -1.58 19.12 6.15
C LEU A 303 -1.28 17.65 6.47
N MET A 304 -0.05 17.17 6.24
CA MET A 304 0.37 15.85 6.70
C MET A 304 0.25 15.70 8.23
N ASN A 305 0.69 16.69 8.99
CA ASN A 305 0.59 16.68 10.46
C ASN A 305 -0.88 16.66 10.93
N GLN A 306 -1.74 17.46 10.31
CA GLN A 306 -3.19 17.47 10.59
C GLN A 306 -3.85 16.12 10.26
N SER A 307 -3.41 15.46 9.18
CA SER A 307 -3.85 14.11 8.84
C SER A 307 -3.54 13.12 9.96
N HIS A 308 -2.32 13.15 10.51
CA HIS A 308 -1.95 12.28 11.62
C HIS A 308 -2.81 12.51 12.87
N ILE A 309 -3.05 13.77 13.21
CA ILE A 309 -3.89 14.15 14.35
C ILE A 309 -5.31 13.59 14.16
N SER A 310 -5.89 13.73 12.98
CA SER A 310 -7.22 13.18 12.67
C SER A 310 -7.26 11.63 12.72
N LEU A 311 -6.20 10.98 12.22
CA LEU A 311 -6.05 9.52 12.31
C LEU A 311 -5.92 9.03 13.75
N ARG A 312 -5.30 9.81 14.62
CA ARG A 312 -5.17 9.53 16.05
C ARG A 312 -6.49 9.76 16.81
N ASP A 313 -7.08 10.93 16.65
CA ASP A 313 -8.15 11.44 17.53
C ASP A 313 -9.56 11.11 17.01
N ASP A 314 -9.78 11.14 15.69
CA ASP A 314 -11.07 10.86 15.07
C ASP A 314 -11.18 9.42 14.55
N TYR A 315 -10.08 8.85 14.03
CA TYR A 315 -10.10 7.51 13.43
C TYR A 315 -9.55 6.40 14.33
N GLU A 316 -8.68 6.75 15.27
CA GLU A 316 -8.09 5.86 16.29
C GLU A 316 -7.38 4.63 15.69
N VAL A 317 -6.50 4.87 14.70
CA VAL A 317 -5.72 3.82 14.01
C VAL A 317 -4.21 3.93 14.24
N THR A 318 -3.73 4.98 14.91
CA THR A 318 -2.29 5.21 15.09
C THR A 318 -1.69 4.32 16.18
N GLY A 319 -2.16 4.47 17.40
CA GLY A 319 -1.64 3.78 18.57
C GLY A 319 -0.31 4.33 19.07
N PHE A 320 0.13 3.85 20.21
CA PHE A 320 1.27 4.40 20.95
C PHE A 320 2.58 4.45 20.17
N GLU A 321 2.89 3.44 19.37
CA GLU A 321 4.14 3.33 18.66
C GLU A 321 4.22 4.30 17.47
N LEU A 322 3.16 4.39 16.66
CA LEU A 322 3.11 5.35 15.56
C LEU A 322 3.09 6.80 16.06
N ASP A 323 2.30 7.07 17.12
CA ASP A 323 2.28 8.41 17.74
C ASP A 323 3.65 8.78 18.30
N SER A 324 4.34 7.84 18.97
CA SER A 324 5.68 8.07 19.51
C SER A 324 6.69 8.41 18.43
N LEU A 325 6.62 7.73 17.28
CA LEU A 325 7.54 7.96 16.16
C LEU A 325 7.26 9.32 15.47
N VAL A 326 5.99 9.67 15.27
CA VAL A 326 5.59 10.94 14.64
C VAL A 326 5.85 12.12 15.56
N GLU A 327 5.52 12.02 16.86
CA GLU A 327 5.78 13.07 17.83
C GLU A 327 7.29 13.33 17.98
N ALA A 328 8.13 12.30 17.96
CA ALA A 328 9.57 12.45 17.94
C ALA A 328 10.06 13.15 16.65
N ALA A 329 9.44 12.81 15.50
CA ALA A 329 9.73 13.45 14.21
C ALA A 329 9.41 14.95 14.21
N TRP A 330 8.23 15.34 14.72
CA TRP A 330 7.81 16.75 14.74
C TRP A 330 8.73 17.69 15.54
N LYS A 331 9.51 17.15 16.49
CA LYS A 331 10.45 17.92 17.31
C LYS A 331 11.78 18.19 16.61
N GLN A 332 12.06 17.47 15.50
CA GLN A 332 13.37 17.58 14.86
C GLN A 332 13.45 18.78 13.92
N GLU A 333 14.60 19.42 13.92
CA GLU A 333 14.93 20.44 12.94
C GLU A 333 14.91 19.87 11.51
N GLY A 334 14.41 20.64 10.57
CA GLY A 334 14.36 20.25 9.15
C GLY A 334 13.19 19.32 8.79
N VAL A 335 12.34 18.92 9.73
CA VAL A 335 11.12 18.18 9.43
C VAL A 335 10.06 19.14 8.92
N ILE A 336 9.57 18.87 7.71
CA ILE A 336 8.51 19.64 7.05
C ILE A 336 7.13 19.12 7.46
N GLY A 337 6.99 17.80 7.53
CA GLY A 337 5.78 17.13 8.02
C GLY A 337 6.03 15.65 8.25
N ALA A 338 5.21 15.03 9.10
CA ALA A 338 5.28 13.61 9.40
C ALA A 338 3.91 13.06 9.82
N ARG A 339 3.61 11.83 9.38
CA ARG A 339 2.35 11.12 9.68
C ARG A 339 2.51 9.62 9.56
N MET A 340 1.57 8.87 10.14
CA MET A 340 1.46 7.45 9.80
C MET A 340 1.07 7.26 8.33
N THR A 341 1.43 6.15 7.73
CA THR A 341 1.02 5.76 6.37
C THR A 341 0.50 4.32 6.36
N GLY A 342 -0.51 4.06 5.53
CA GLY A 342 -1.16 2.76 5.40
C GLY A 342 -2.30 2.55 6.41
N ALA A 343 -2.58 1.30 6.76
CA ALA A 343 -3.72 0.93 7.60
C ALA A 343 -3.60 1.37 9.07
N GLY A 344 -2.40 1.64 9.56
CA GLY A 344 -2.16 1.89 10.98
C GLY A 344 -2.02 0.61 11.81
N PHE A 345 -2.31 0.69 13.10
CA PHE A 345 -2.18 -0.40 14.08
C PHE A 345 -0.75 -0.97 14.20
N GLY A 346 0.25 -0.15 13.97
CA GLY A 346 1.65 -0.46 13.72
C GLY A 346 2.03 -0.14 12.27
N GLY A 347 3.18 -0.63 11.81
CA GLY A 347 3.69 -0.34 10.47
C GLY A 347 4.51 0.93 10.41
N CYS A 348 4.31 1.77 9.39
CA CYS A 348 5.21 2.86 9.07
C CYS A 348 4.63 4.26 9.27
N THR A 349 5.56 5.19 9.46
CA THR A 349 5.37 6.62 9.27
C THR A 349 6.03 7.09 7.98
N VAL A 350 5.57 8.20 7.45
CA VAL A 350 6.23 8.93 6.36
C VAL A 350 6.53 10.35 6.83
N ALA A 351 7.75 10.81 6.61
CA ALA A 351 8.18 12.16 6.92
C ALA A 351 8.85 12.80 5.70
N ILE A 352 8.68 14.10 5.55
CA ILE A 352 9.45 14.92 4.62
C ILE A 352 10.47 15.68 5.44
N VAL A 353 11.75 15.46 5.17
CA VAL A 353 12.87 15.96 5.96
C VAL A 353 13.89 16.63 5.05
N LYS A 354 14.36 17.84 5.41
CA LYS A 354 15.42 18.51 4.66
C LYS A 354 16.66 17.63 4.58
N ASN A 355 17.28 17.55 3.40
CA ASN A 355 18.41 16.65 3.15
C ASN A 355 19.54 16.79 4.17
N ALA A 356 19.86 18.04 4.55
CA ALA A 356 20.89 18.33 5.56
C ALA A 356 20.60 17.74 6.95
N ASN A 357 19.33 17.42 7.24
CA ASN A 357 18.89 16.96 8.56
C ASN A 357 18.55 15.46 8.61
N VAL A 358 18.62 14.73 7.48
CA VAL A 358 18.18 13.32 7.42
C VAL A 358 18.95 12.42 8.39
N GLU A 359 20.28 12.54 8.46
CA GLU A 359 21.09 11.71 9.36
C GLU A 359 20.78 11.99 10.83
N SER A 360 20.70 13.27 11.23
CA SER A 360 20.34 13.65 12.60
C SER A 360 18.91 13.26 12.94
N PHE A 361 17.98 13.39 11.99
CA PHE A 361 16.61 12.93 12.13
C PHE A 361 16.54 11.43 12.44
N ILE A 362 17.17 10.58 11.64
CA ILE A 362 17.16 9.13 11.84
C ILE A 362 17.73 8.77 13.22
N LYS A 363 18.84 9.36 13.59
CA LYS A 363 19.49 9.11 14.87
C LYS A 363 18.62 9.53 16.06
N ASN A 364 18.11 10.76 16.04
CA ASN A 364 17.39 11.33 17.17
C ASN A 364 16.00 10.73 17.33
N VAL A 365 15.25 10.60 16.23
CA VAL A 365 13.91 9.97 16.24
C VAL A 365 14.01 8.51 16.65
N GLY A 366 14.97 7.77 16.09
CA GLY A 366 15.19 6.37 16.45
C GLY A 366 15.58 6.20 17.92
N GLY A 367 16.40 7.09 18.46
CA GLY A 367 16.80 7.10 19.88
C GLY A 367 15.61 7.38 20.80
N GLU A 368 14.86 8.47 20.57
CA GLU A 368 13.68 8.84 21.37
C GLU A 368 12.60 7.74 21.30
N TYR A 369 12.36 7.18 20.10
CA TYR A 369 11.42 6.10 19.91
C TYR A 369 11.78 4.85 20.73
N LYS A 370 13.06 4.44 20.68
CA LYS A 370 13.54 3.29 21.43
C LYS A 370 13.43 3.50 22.95
N GLU A 371 13.79 4.69 23.43
CA GLU A 371 13.64 5.04 24.83
C GLU A 371 12.19 4.97 25.30
N LYS A 372 11.26 5.47 24.48
CA LYS A 372 9.84 5.57 24.82
C LYS A 372 9.10 4.25 24.70
N THR A 373 9.44 3.41 23.70
CA THR A 373 8.68 2.19 23.36
C THR A 373 9.40 0.89 23.67
N GLY A 374 10.72 0.91 23.83
CA GLY A 374 11.58 -0.28 23.92
C GLY A 374 11.84 -0.97 22.56
N LEU A 375 11.18 -0.53 21.48
CA LEU A 375 11.35 -1.06 20.13
C LEU A 375 12.41 -0.26 19.37
N THR A 376 13.09 -0.91 18.44
CA THR A 376 14.03 -0.25 17.52
C THR A 376 13.33 0.00 16.21
N ALA A 377 13.19 1.28 15.83
CA ALA A 377 12.67 1.66 14.52
C ALA A 377 13.73 1.46 13.42
N GLU A 378 13.27 1.15 12.22
CA GLU A 378 14.10 1.14 11.00
C GLU A 378 13.69 2.27 10.08
N PHE A 379 14.67 2.88 9.39
CA PHE A 379 14.40 4.01 8.50
C PHE A 379 14.87 3.74 7.10
N TYR A 380 14.08 4.20 6.14
CA TYR A 380 14.33 4.05 4.71
C TYR A 380 14.18 5.42 4.03
N ILE A 381 15.22 5.85 3.30
CA ILE A 381 15.11 7.00 2.41
C ILE A 381 14.48 6.47 1.12
N ALA A 382 13.29 6.95 0.79
CA ALA A 382 12.50 6.45 -0.32
C ALA A 382 12.65 7.33 -1.56
N ASN A 383 12.80 6.67 -2.72
CA ASN A 383 12.63 7.30 -4.02
C ASN A 383 11.31 6.84 -4.65
N ILE A 384 10.74 7.71 -5.47
CA ILE A 384 9.50 7.41 -6.19
C ILE A 384 9.86 6.70 -7.49
N GLY A 385 9.39 5.46 -7.64
CA GLY A 385 9.65 4.59 -8.76
C GLY A 385 8.49 4.44 -9.73
N ASP A 386 8.71 3.62 -10.76
CA ASP A 386 7.67 3.20 -11.69
C ASP A 386 6.88 2.01 -11.15
N GLY A 387 5.66 1.81 -11.69
CA GLY A 387 4.77 0.73 -11.32
C GLY A 387 5.25 -0.67 -11.74
N ALA A 388 4.38 -1.66 -11.50
CA ALA A 388 4.63 -3.07 -11.78
C ALA A 388 4.89 -3.30 -13.28
N ARG A 389 5.94 -4.07 -13.61
CA ARG A 389 6.41 -4.26 -14.99
C ARG A 389 7.35 -5.45 -15.14
N GLU A 390 7.59 -5.85 -16.37
CA GLU A 390 8.73 -6.67 -16.73
C GLU A 390 10.00 -5.83 -16.80
N ILE A 391 11.17 -6.37 -16.40
CA ILE A 391 12.46 -5.69 -16.35
C ILE A 391 13.59 -6.51 -17.01
#